data_3cd2ee3d6dc78e7f5c9ff9c66571da12
#
_entry.id   3cd2ee3d6dc78e7f5c9ff9c66571da12
#
_cell.length_a   1.000
_cell.length_b   1.000
_cell.length_c   1.000
_cell.angle_alpha   90.00
_cell.angle_beta   90.00
_cell.angle_gamma   90.00
#
_symmetry.space_group_name_H-M   'P 1'
#
loop_
_entity.id
_entity.type
_entity.pdbx_description
1 polymer ?
#
loop_
_entity_poly.entity_id
_entity_poly.type
_entity_poly.pdbx_seq_one_letter_code
_entity_poly.pdbx_strand_id
1 'polypeptide(L)'
;ELRGSDVIIECLLEQGVDTVFGYPGGAVLNIYDSLYKYSDKIHHVITAHEQAACHAADGYSRTTGRTGVVIATSGPGATNLVTGIATVAITGNVTRDLLGLDSFQEVDICGITMPITKHNYIVKDPAELADIIREAFYIANEGRKGPVLIDIPKDITGALMVYEKKEPKKVVNHNPEGINEEIAAAAELIKN
;
A
#
# COMPACT_ATOMS: atom_id res chain seq x y z
N GLU A 1 -17.91 -6.08 -14.23
CA GLU A 1 -17.59 -4.74 -13.68
C GLU A 1 -17.70 -4.74 -12.16
N LEU A 2 -16.77 -4.08 -11.49
CA LEU A 2 -16.72 -3.90 -10.04
C LEU A 2 -16.59 -2.42 -9.71
N ARG A 3 -16.96 -2.03 -8.49
CA ARG A 3 -16.60 -0.71 -7.96
C ARG A 3 -15.10 -0.65 -7.70
N GLY A 4 -14.49 0.52 -7.84
CA GLY A 4 -13.08 0.72 -7.55
C GLY A 4 -12.67 0.26 -6.15
N SER A 5 -13.53 0.47 -5.15
CA SER A 5 -13.30 -0.05 -3.80
C SER A 5 -13.27 -1.58 -3.73
N ASP A 6 -14.13 -2.27 -4.48
CA ASP A 6 -14.09 -3.74 -4.58
C ASP A 6 -12.83 -4.20 -5.34
N VAL A 7 -12.42 -3.47 -6.40
CA VAL A 7 -11.18 -3.75 -7.14
C VAL A 7 -9.95 -3.65 -6.24
N ILE A 8 -9.92 -2.65 -5.33
CA ILE A 8 -8.84 -2.54 -4.33
C ILE A 8 -8.75 -3.82 -3.51
N ILE A 9 -9.87 -4.30 -2.94
CA ILE A 9 -9.87 -5.51 -2.11
C ILE A 9 -9.49 -6.75 -2.91
N GLU A 10 -10.03 -6.92 -4.12
CA GLU A 10 -9.66 -8.05 -4.99
C GLU A 10 -8.16 -8.04 -5.33
N CYS A 11 -7.57 -6.86 -5.63
CA CYS A 11 -6.13 -6.74 -5.85
C CYS A 11 -5.32 -7.07 -4.58
N LEU A 12 -5.77 -6.68 -3.39
CA LEU A 12 -5.11 -7.07 -2.14
C LEU A 12 -5.16 -8.60 -1.95
N LEU A 13 -6.29 -9.23 -2.22
CA LEU A 13 -6.43 -10.69 -2.17
C LEU A 13 -5.55 -11.40 -3.21
N GLU A 14 -5.40 -10.85 -4.43
CA GLU A 14 -4.43 -11.35 -5.43
C GLU A 14 -3.01 -11.38 -4.87
N GLN A 15 -2.63 -10.34 -4.11
CA GLN A 15 -1.29 -10.21 -3.52
C GLN A 15 -1.12 -11.05 -2.23
N GLY A 16 -2.12 -11.84 -1.86
CA GLY A 16 -2.08 -12.70 -0.68
C GLY A 16 -2.23 -11.94 0.64
N VAL A 17 -2.82 -10.75 0.61
CA VAL A 17 -3.14 -9.97 1.81
C VAL A 17 -4.37 -10.57 2.47
N ASP A 18 -4.21 -10.98 3.72
CA ASP A 18 -5.29 -11.49 4.57
C ASP A 18 -5.63 -10.54 5.73
N THR A 19 -4.78 -9.55 5.98
CA THR A 19 -4.95 -8.61 7.09
C THR A 19 -4.56 -7.19 6.65
N VAL A 20 -5.42 -6.24 6.94
CA VAL A 20 -5.18 -4.81 6.74
C VAL A 20 -5.37 -4.04 8.04
N PHE A 21 -4.62 -2.96 8.22
CA PHE A 21 -4.66 -2.11 9.39
C PHE A 21 -5.16 -0.72 8.98
N GLY A 22 -5.87 -0.02 9.86
CA GLY A 22 -6.29 1.32 9.50
C GLY A 22 -7.30 1.95 10.42
N TYR A 23 -7.69 3.18 10.06
CA TYR A 23 -8.72 3.94 10.71
C TYR A 23 -9.64 4.57 9.66
N PRO A 24 -10.98 4.45 9.81
CA PRO A 24 -11.94 4.95 8.83
C PRO A 24 -11.96 6.48 8.79
N GLY A 25 -12.32 7.01 7.61
CA GLY A 25 -12.51 8.44 7.41
C GLY A 25 -13.18 8.73 6.08
N GLY A 26 -13.61 9.97 5.88
CA GLY A 26 -14.51 10.36 4.79
C GLY A 26 -14.06 9.99 3.38
N ALA A 27 -12.76 10.06 3.08
CA ALA A 27 -12.25 9.76 1.75
C ALA A 27 -12.14 8.26 1.45
N VAL A 28 -12.12 7.39 2.48
CA VAL A 28 -11.97 5.93 2.34
C VAL A 28 -13.22 5.13 2.67
N LEU A 29 -14.37 5.77 2.90
CA LEU A 29 -15.62 5.08 3.28
C LEU A 29 -16.00 3.96 2.29
N ASN A 30 -15.86 4.18 1.00
CA ASN A 30 -16.15 3.15 0.00
C ASN A 30 -15.24 1.92 0.17
N ILE A 31 -13.97 2.12 0.53
CA ILE A 31 -13.01 1.03 0.80
C ILE A 31 -13.45 0.27 2.06
N TYR A 32 -13.88 0.97 3.11
CA TYR A 32 -14.37 0.34 4.34
C TYR A 32 -15.67 -0.43 4.13
N ASP A 33 -16.60 0.05 3.27
CA ASP A 33 -17.77 -0.72 2.86
C ASP A 33 -17.38 -2.02 2.15
N SER A 34 -16.38 -1.95 1.27
CA SER A 34 -15.84 -3.14 0.62
C SER A 34 -15.13 -4.08 1.60
N LEU A 35 -14.34 -3.57 2.56
CA LEU A 35 -13.75 -4.39 3.62
C LEU A 35 -14.80 -5.14 4.43
N TYR A 36 -15.92 -4.49 4.75
CA TYR A 36 -17.05 -5.16 5.41
C TYR A 36 -17.66 -6.25 4.53
N LYS A 37 -17.88 -5.98 3.25
CA LYS A 37 -18.39 -6.95 2.27
C LYS A 37 -17.50 -8.19 2.12
N TYR A 38 -16.17 -8.02 2.23
CA TYR A 38 -15.17 -9.08 2.09
C TYR A 38 -14.62 -9.58 3.44
N SER A 39 -15.33 -9.34 4.54
CA SER A 39 -14.86 -9.66 5.90
C SER A 39 -14.66 -11.17 6.17
N ASP A 40 -15.17 -12.04 5.31
CA ASP A 40 -14.90 -13.48 5.29
C ASP A 40 -13.53 -13.86 4.70
N LYS A 41 -12.89 -12.94 3.97
CA LYS A 41 -11.63 -13.17 3.24
C LYS A 41 -10.47 -12.33 3.71
N ILE A 42 -10.73 -11.12 4.22
CA ILE A 42 -9.72 -10.18 4.67
C ILE A 42 -10.07 -9.63 6.05
N HIS A 43 -9.15 -9.72 6.97
CA HIS A 43 -9.32 -9.23 8.34
C HIS A 43 -8.90 -7.77 8.44
N HIS A 44 -9.78 -6.92 8.97
CA HIS A 44 -9.44 -5.53 9.25
C HIS A 44 -9.16 -5.32 10.74
N VAL A 45 -7.98 -4.80 11.04
CA VAL A 45 -7.58 -4.40 12.40
C VAL A 45 -7.75 -2.88 12.52
N ILE A 46 -8.80 -2.48 13.23
CA ILE A 46 -9.04 -1.06 13.51
C ILE A 46 -8.12 -0.58 14.64
N THR A 47 -7.56 0.61 14.48
CA THR A 47 -6.74 1.27 15.51
C THR A 47 -7.38 2.59 15.90
N ALA A 48 -6.98 3.18 17.03
CA ALA A 48 -7.46 4.50 17.45
C ALA A 48 -6.70 5.66 16.77
N HIS A 49 -5.63 5.36 16.02
CA HIS A 49 -4.78 6.35 15.35
C HIS A 49 -4.05 5.71 14.16
N GLU A 50 -3.92 6.41 13.05
CA GLU A 50 -3.31 5.90 11.81
C GLU A 50 -1.82 5.56 11.98
N GLN A 51 -1.09 6.31 12.80
CA GLN A 51 0.30 6.00 13.15
C GLN A 51 0.41 4.61 13.78
N ALA A 52 -0.50 4.28 14.70
CA ALA A 52 -0.52 2.96 15.34
C ALA A 52 -0.84 1.86 14.33
N ALA A 53 -1.75 2.10 13.38
CA ALA A 53 -2.05 1.19 12.28
C ALA A 53 -0.81 0.92 11.43
N CYS A 54 -0.06 1.97 11.11
CA CYS A 54 1.13 1.89 10.30
C CYS A 54 2.25 1.08 11.00
N HIS A 55 2.48 1.33 12.29
CA HIS A 55 3.42 0.54 13.08
C HIS A 55 3.00 -0.93 13.24
N ALA A 56 1.69 -1.19 13.39
CA ALA A 56 1.18 -2.56 13.46
C ALA A 56 1.39 -3.29 12.12
N ALA A 57 1.15 -2.62 10.98
CA ALA A 57 1.41 -3.17 9.66
C ALA A 57 2.90 -3.45 9.42
N ASP A 58 3.81 -2.58 9.89
CA ASP A 58 5.26 -2.82 9.85
C ASP A 58 5.66 -4.02 10.72
N GLY A 59 5.16 -4.09 11.95
CA GLY A 59 5.38 -5.25 12.84
C GLY A 59 4.89 -6.55 12.22
N TYR A 60 3.70 -6.54 11.61
CA TYR A 60 3.16 -7.67 10.87
C TYR A 60 4.07 -8.10 9.72
N SER A 61 4.56 -7.14 8.92
CA SER A 61 5.48 -7.44 7.83
C SER A 61 6.78 -8.10 8.30
N ARG A 62 7.38 -7.56 9.36
CA ARG A 62 8.65 -8.05 9.92
C ARG A 62 8.53 -9.45 10.50
N THR A 63 7.41 -9.75 11.15
CA THR A 63 7.20 -11.04 11.84
C THR A 63 6.73 -12.15 10.90
N THR A 64 5.94 -11.81 9.88
CA THR A 64 5.35 -12.80 8.97
C THR A 64 6.09 -12.94 7.64
N GLY A 65 6.92 -11.95 7.28
CA GLY A 65 7.53 -11.86 5.95
C GLY A 65 6.57 -11.42 4.83
N ARG A 66 5.28 -11.21 5.15
CA ARG A 66 4.24 -10.74 4.21
C ARG A 66 4.25 -9.23 4.11
N THR A 67 3.69 -8.69 3.05
CA THR A 67 3.53 -7.24 2.90
C THR A 67 2.39 -6.74 3.78
N GLY A 68 2.70 -5.90 4.76
CA GLY A 68 1.69 -5.21 5.54
C GLY A 68 0.98 -4.14 4.71
N VAL A 69 -0.29 -3.91 5.00
CA VAL A 69 -1.11 -2.89 4.33
C VAL A 69 -1.77 -2.00 5.37
N VAL A 70 -1.65 -0.69 5.18
CA VAL A 70 -2.35 0.30 5.99
C VAL A 70 -3.27 1.13 5.13
N ILE A 71 -4.47 1.44 5.64
CA ILE A 71 -5.47 2.26 4.97
C ILE A 71 -5.79 3.46 5.86
N ALA A 72 -5.65 4.67 5.30
CA ALA A 72 -5.94 5.92 6.00
C ALA A 72 -6.72 6.89 5.11
N THR A 73 -7.48 7.78 5.74
CA THR A 73 -8.19 8.84 5.04
C THR A 73 -7.23 9.95 4.59
N SER A 74 -7.75 10.93 3.87
CA SER A 74 -7.01 12.11 3.40
C SER A 74 -6.55 13.04 4.54
N GLY A 75 -5.73 14.03 4.21
CA GLY A 75 -5.30 15.09 5.11
C GLY A 75 -4.59 14.57 6.35
N PRO A 76 -5.10 14.88 7.56
CA PRO A 76 -4.46 14.47 8.81
C PRO A 76 -4.34 12.95 8.95
N GLY A 77 -5.27 12.16 8.41
CA GLY A 77 -5.17 10.70 8.42
C GLY A 77 -3.97 10.20 7.62
N ALA A 78 -3.77 10.73 6.42
CA ALA A 78 -2.63 10.39 5.58
C ALA A 78 -1.30 10.87 6.20
N THR A 79 -1.23 12.08 6.73
CA THR A 79 0.00 12.61 7.35
C THR A 79 0.38 11.88 8.62
N ASN A 80 -0.57 11.31 9.36
CA ASN A 80 -0.30 10.46 10.53
C ASN A 80 0.46 9.16 10.18
N LEU A 81 0.52 8.75 8.92
CA LEU A 81 1.30 7.59 8.48
C LEU A 81 2.81 7.86 8.39
N VAL A 82 3.23 9.12 8.23
CA VAL A 82 4.61 9.50 7.88
C VAL A 82 5.65 8.89 8.81
N THR A 83 5.39 8.88 10.12
CA THR A 83 6.33 8.36 11.12
C THR A 83 6.53 6.84 11.02
N GLY A 84 5.50 6.10 10.62
CA GLY A 84 5.51 4.64 10.64
C GLY A 84 5.54 3.99 9.26
N ILE A 85 5.58 4.77 8.16
CA ILE A 85 5.45 4.22 6.82
C ILE A 85 6.63 3.30 6.46
N ALA A 86 6.38 2.00 6.46
CA ALA A 86 7.34 0.95 6.13
C ALA A 86 6.70 -0.20 5.32
N THR A 87 5.48 0.01 4.81
CA THR A 87 4.59 -0.98 4.21
C THR A 87 3.92 -0.42 2.96
N VAL A 88 2.96 -1.13 2.37
CA VAL A 88 2.08 -0.54 1.36
C VAL A 88 1.00 0.29 2.06
N ALA A 89 1.01 1.59 1.80
CA ALA A 89 0.03 2.53 2.34
C ALA A 89 -0.97 2.92 1.25
N ILE A 90 -2.26 2.78 1.57
CA ILE A 90 -3.36 3.24 0.72
C ILE A 90 -4.01 4.42 1.43
N THR A 91 -3.92 5.59 0.81
CA THR A 91 -4.57 6.80 1.32
C THR A 91 -5.76 7.18 0.44
N GLY A 92 -6.80 7.71 1.07
CA GLY A 92 -7.85 8.37 0.33
C GLY A 92 -7.50 9.84 0.05
N ASN A 93 -8.07 10.39 -1.00
CA ASN A 93 -7.97 11.82 -1.30
C ASN A 93 -9.35 12.40 -1.65
N VAL A 94 -9.41 13.71 -1.81
CA VAL A 94 -10.57 14.39 -2.37
C VAL A 94 -10.87 13.86 -3.79
N THR A 95 -11.99 14.22 -4.38
CA THR A 95 -12.31 13.84 -5.77
C THR A 95 -11.34 14.49 -6.75
N ARG A 96 -11.11 13.88 -7.91
CA ARG A 96 -10.13 14.33 -8.91
C ARG A 96 -10.31 15.79 -9.37
N ASP A 97 -11.54 16.27 -9.40
CA ASP A 97 -11.89 17.65 -9.75
C ASP A 97 -11.51 18.68 -8.68
N LEU A 98 -11.24 18.23 -7.47
CA LEU A 98 -10.82 19.07 -6.33
C LEU A 98 -9.30 18.99 -6.04
N LEU A 99 -8.57 18.09 -6.70
CA LEU A 99 -7.13 17.95 -6.48
C LEU A 99 -6.37 19.24 -6.83
N GLY A 100 -5.55 19.72 -5.89
CA GLY A 100 -4.74 20.93 -6.05
C GLY A 100 -5.51 22.23 -5.83
N LEU A 101 -6.72 22.16 -5.26
CA LEU A 101 -7.56 23.33 -4.99
C LEU A 101 -7.64 23.71 -3.51
N ASP A 102 -6.77 23.16 -2.67
CA ASP A 102 -6.76 23.36 -1.20
C ASP A 102 -8.12 23.04 -0.55
N SER A 103 -8.74 21.94 -1.00
CA SER A 103 -10.03 21.47 -0.50
C SER A 103 -9.95 20.98 0.93
N PHE A 104 -11.11 20.74 1.56
CA PHE A 104 -11.17 20.24 2.93
C PHE A 104 -10.41 18.92 3.12
N GLN A 105 -9.46 18.92 4.03
CA GLN A 105 -8.57 17.76 4.31
C GLN A 105 -7.77 17.28 3.09
N GLU A 106 -7.52 18.13 2.12
CA GLU A 106 -6.57 17.85 1.05
C GLU A 106 -5.14 18.07 1.55
N VAL A 107 -4.24 17.19 1.14
CA VAL A 107 -2.79 17.31 1.35
C VAL A 107 -2.05 16.60 0.23
N ASP A 108 -0.96 17.16 -0.24
CA ASP A 108 -0.05 16.45 -1.15
C ASP A 108 0.77 15.40 -0.38
N ILE A 109 0.10 14.29 -0.07
CA ILE A 109 0.75 13.20 0.67
C ILE A 109 1.86 12.53 -0.15
N CYS A 110 1.75 12.52 -1.48
CA CYS A 110 2.80 12.01 -2.36
C CYS A 110 4.07 12.85 -2.23
N GLY A 111 3.96 14.17 -2.27
CA GLY A 111 5.09 15.08 -2.05
C GLY A 111 5.71 14.95 -0.66
N ILE A 112 4.88 14.83 0.38
CA ILE A 112 5.34 14.67 1.78
C ILE A 112 6.10 13.34 1.96
N THR A 113 5.64 12.26 1.36
CA THR A 113 6.22 10.92 1.56
C THR A 113 7.29 10.54 0.55
N MET A 114 7.49 11.33 -0.49
CA MET A 114 8.49 11.07 -1.54
C MET A 114 9.89 10.74 -0.99
N PRO A 115 10.45 11.46 -0.01
CA PRO A 115 11.80 11.19 0.51
C PRO A 115 11.90 9.94 1.40
N ILE A 116 10.78 9.34 1.82
CA ILE A 116 10.73 8.23 2.77
C ILE A 116 10.09 6.95 2.21
N THR A 117 9.72 6.96 0.94
CA THR A 117 9.10 5.82 0.24
C THR A 117 9.94 5.40 -0.96
N LYS A 118 9.78 4.15 -1.40
CA LYS A 118 10.39 3.68 -2.65
C LYS A 118 9.70 4.28 -3.87
N HIS A 119 8.37 4.42 -3.77
CA HIS A 119 7.55 5.00 -4.83
C HIS A 119 6.22 5.50 -4.28
N ASN A 120 5.63 6.46 -4.99
CA ASN A 120 4.32 7.01 -4.70
C ASN A 120 3.48 7.06 -5.97
N TYR A 121 2.21 6.71 -5.83
CA TYR A 121 1.21 6.83 -6.88
C TYR A 121 0.09 7.76 -6.45
N ILE A 122 -0.43 8.55 -7.39
CA ILE A 122 -1.75 9.13 -7.32
C ILE A 122 -2.58 8.57 -8.47
N VAL A 123 -3.68 7.90 -8.16
CA VAL A 123 -4.53 7.27 -9.18
C VAL A 123 -5.37 8.34 -9.87
N LYS A 124 -5.15 8.56 -11.16
CA LYS A 124 -5.87 9.58 -11.94
C LYS A 124 -6.90 8.97 -12.89
N ASP A 125 -6.71 7.73 -13.32
CA ASP A 125 -7.63 7.00 -14.17
C ASP A 125 -8.13 5.73 -13.47
N PRO A 126 -9.47 5.52 -13.39
CA PRO A 126 -10.02 4.27 -12.85
C PRO A 126 -9.47 3.01 -13.53
N ALA A 127 -9.18 3.07 -14.83
CA ALA A 127 -8.67 1.93 -15.58
C ALA A 127 -7.26 1.48 -15.12
N GLU A 128 -6.47 2.37 -14.52
CA GLU A 128 -5.11 2.08 -14.06
C GLU A 128 -5.07 1.54 -12.62
N LEU A 129 -6.17 1.64 -11.85
CA LEU A 129 -6.21 1.33 -10.42
C LEU A 129 -5.64 -0.05 -10.10
N ALA A 130 -6.11 -1.09 -10.78
CA ALA A 130 -5.68 -2.46 -10.50
C ALA A 130 -4.19 -2.69 -10.82
N ASP A 131 -3.72 -2.15 -11.93
CA ASP A 131 -2.33 -2.31 -12.36
C ASP A 131 -1.38 -1.48 -11.48
N ILE A 132 -1.78 -0.29 -11.01
CA ILE A 132 -1.02 0.50 -10.03
C ILE A 132 -0.88 -0.27 -8.71
N ILE A 133 -1.93 -0.90 -8.19
CA ILE A 133 -1.85 -1.69 -6.96
C ILE A 133 -0.87 -2.86 -7.14
N ARG A 134 -0.97 -3.60 -8.24
CA ARG A 134 -0.07 -4.72 -8.55
C ARG A 134 1.39 -4.29 -8.64
N GLU A 135 1.65 -3.17 -9.30
CA GLU A 135 2.98 -2.60 -9.44
C GLU A 135 3.53 -2.10 -8.09
N ALA A 136 2.70 -1.46 -7.27
CA ALA A 136 3.09 -1.03 -5.93
C ALA A 136 3.56 -2.19 -5.05
N PHE A 137 2.87 -3.34 -5.08
CA PHE A 137 3.29 -4.54 -4.37
C PHE A 137 4.59 -5.13 -4.93
N TYR A 138 4.76 -5.12 -6.25
CA TYR A 138 6.00 -5.55 -6.88
C TYR A 138 7.18 -4.67 -6.42
N ILE A 139 7.06 -3.33 -6.52
CA ILE A 139 8.09 -2.39 -6.11
C ILE A 139 8.39 -2.51 -4.60
N ALA A 140 7.38 -2.64 -3.76
CA ALA A 140 7.55 -2.78 -2.32
C ALA A 140 8.42 -4.00 -1.95
N ASN A 141 8.31 -5.09 -2.73
CA ASN A 141 9.00 -6.35 -2.47
C ASN A 141 10.29 -6.57 -3.27
N GLU A 142 10.52 -5.81 -4.35
CA GLU A 142 11.71 -5.93 -5.19
C GLU A 142 12.96 -5.43 -4.47
N GLY A 143 14.07 -6.18 -4.57
CA GLY A 143 15.36 -5.81 -3.96
C GLY A 143 15.24 -5.59 -2.44
N ARG A 144 15.75 -4.45 -1.94
CA ARG A 144 15.51 -4.06 -0.55
C ARG A 144 14.04 -3.67 -0.39
N LYS A 145 13.29 -4.45 0.40
CA LYS A 145 11.89 -4.18 0.71
C LYS A 145 11.74 -2.78 1.32
N GLY A 146 10.67 -2.08 0.95
CA GLY A 146 10.41 -0.73 1.45
C GLY A 146 9.03 -0.22 1.09
N PRO A 147 8.61 0.91 1.66
CA PRO A 147 7.25 1.40 1.55
C PRO A 147 6.91 1.95 0.17
N VAL A 148 5.66 1.74 -0.22
CA VAL A 148 5.03 2.37 -1.38
C VAL A 148 3.69 2.96 -0.95
N LEU A 149 3.42 4.18 -1.39
CA LEU A 149 2.14 4.86 -1.11
C LEU A 149 1.30 4.90 -2.38
N ILE A 150 -0.01 4.63 -2.23
CA ILE A 150 -1.01 4.75 -3.29
C ILE A 150 -2.10 5.68 -2.80
N ASP A 151 -2.14 6.88 -3.35
CA ASP A 151 -3.16 7.88 -3.05
C ASP A 151 -4.32 7.78 -4.03
N ILE A 152 -5.53 7.54 -3.52
CA ILE A 152 -6.69 7.19 -4.33
C ILE A 152 -7.80 8.22 -4.12
N PRO A 153 -8.11 9.06 -5.11
CA PRO A 153 -9.25 9.96 -5.07
C PRO A 153 -10.57 9.22 -4.83
N LYS A 154 -11.45 9.84 -4.03
CA LYS A 154 -12.70 9.23 -3.58
C LYS A 154 -13.62 8.81 -4.73
N ASP A 155 -13.69 9.58 -5.81
CA ASP A 155 -14.49 9.27 -6.99
C ASP A 155 -13.99 8.03 -7.73
N ILE A 156 -12.68 7.75 -7.73
CA ILE A 156 -12.10 6.51 -8.25
C ILE A 156 -12.63 5.30 -7.48
N THR A 157 -12.70 5.38 -6.14
CA THR A 157 -13.21 4.28 -5.30
C THR A 157 -14.68 3.96 -5.55
N GLY A 158 -15.45 4.95 -6.02
CA GLY A 158 -16.87 4.81 -6.35
C GLY A 158 -17.15 4.43 -7.82
N ALA A 159 -16.19 4.62 -8.71
CA ALA A 159 -16.35 4.36 -10.14
C ALA A 159 -16.53 2.85 -10.43
N LEU A 160 -17.31 2.54 -11.47
CA LEU A 160 -17.40 1.18 -12.03
C LEU A 160 -16.28 1.00 -13.04
N MET A 161 -15.59 -0.13 -12.98
CA MET A 161 -14.50 -0.46 -13.88
C MET A 161 -14.44 -1.95 -14.20
N VAL A 162 -13.84 -2.28 -15.34
CA VAL A 162 -13.57 -3.67 -15.70
C VAL A 162 -12.41 -4.17 -14.86
N TYR A 163 -12.62 -5.29 -14.18
CA TYR A 163 -11.59 -5.96 -13.40
C TYR A 163 -11.38 -7.36 -13.92
N GLU A 164 -10.14 -7.73 -14.09
CA GLU A 164 -9.69 -9.09 -14.41
C GLU A 164 -8.63 -9.51 -13.39
N LYS A 165 -8.88 -10.66 -12.75
CA LYS A 165 -7.93 -11.23 -11.79
C LYS A 165 -6.65 -11.65 -12.49
N LYS A 166 -5.50 -11.28 -11.92
CA LYS A 166 -4.17 -11.67 -12.41
C LYS A 166 -3.35 -12.32 -11.30
N GLU A 167 -2.43 -13.19 -11.68
CA GLU A 167 -1.43 -13.72 -10.75
C GLU A 167 -0.40 -12.62 -10.40
N PRO A 168 0.06 -12.55 -9.14
CA PRO A 168 1.09 -11.60 -8.73
C PRO A 168 2.38 -11.76 -9.54
N LYS A 169 3.00 -10.65 -9.90
CA LYS A 169 4.34 -10.67 -10.49
C LYS A 169 5.32 -11.26 -9.49
N LYS A 170 6.05 -12.31 -9.91
CA LYS A 170 7.11 -12.89 -9.07
C LYS A 170 8.27 -11.92 -8.97
N VAL A 171 8.65 -11.59 -7.74
CA VAL A 171 9.89 -10.85 -7.47
C VAL A 171 11.05 -11.82 -7.64
N VAL A 172 11.95 -11.53 -8.57
CA VAL A 172 13.17 -12.29 -8.79
C VAL A 172 14.29 -11.64 -7.98
N ASN A 173 14.74 -12.30 -6.93
CA ASN A 173 15.95 -11.88 -6.23
C ASN A 173 17.16 -12.28 -7.04
N HIS A 174 17.79 -11.34 -7.70
CA HIS A 174 19.06 -11.53 -8.36
C HIS A 174 20.17 -11.58 -7.30
N ASN A 175 20.52 -12.78 -6.84
CA ASN A 175 21.81 -12.95 -6.17
C ASN A 175 22.89 -12.89 -7.25
N PRO A 176 23.89 -12.01 -7.15
CA PRO A 176 25.00 -11.99 -8.09
C PRO A 176 25.67 -13.35 -8.15
N GLU A 177 26.05 -13.80 -9.34
CA GLU A 177 26.92 -14.98 -9.50
C GLU A 177 28.24 -14.72 -8.75
N GLY A 178 28.75 -15.72 -8.03
CA GLY A 178 30.00 -15.58 -7.27
C GLY A 178 29.85 -15.07 -5.83
N ILE A 179 28.67 -14.65 -5.39
CA ILE A 179 28.45 -14.11 -4.02
C ILE A 179 28.88 -15.09 -2.91
N ASN A 180 28.80 -16.40 -3.16
CA ASN A 180 29.24 -17.41 -2.18
C ASN A 180 30.75 -17.40 -1.97
N GLU A 181 31.55 -17.15 -3.00
CA GLU A 181 33.00 -17.01 -2.92
C GLU A 181 33.39 -15.73 -2.16
N GLU A 182 32.71 -14.63 -2.44
CA GLU A 182 32.90 -13.35 -1.74
C GLU A 182 32.51 -13.46 -0.27
N ILE A 183 31.40 -14.15 0.06
CA ILE A 183 30.99 -14.43 1.43
C ILE A 183 32.02 -15.31 2.15
N ALA A 184 32.56 -16.32 1.49
CA ALA A 184 33.59 -17.18 2.07
C ALA A 184 34.88 -16.37 2.36
N ALA A 185 35.32 -15.53 1.41
CA ALA A 185 36.46 -14.65 1.59
C ALA A 185 36.24 -13.65 2.73
N ALA A 186 35.07 -13.03 2.84
CA ALA A 186 34.73 -12.13 3.92
C ALA A 186 34.69 -12.86 5.29
N ALA A 187 34.15 -14.08 5.34
CA ALA A 187 34.13 -14.89 6.55
C ALA A 187 35.54 -15.25 7.04
N GLU A 188 36.49 -15.51 6.15
CA GLU A 188 37.91 -15.76 6.52
C GLU A 188 38.58 -14.50 7.08
N LEU A 189 38.28 -13.31 6.52
CA LEU A 189 38.79 -12.05 7.04
C LEU A 189 38.26 -11.71 8.44
N ILE A 190 37.06 -12.12 8.77
CA ILE A 190 36.44 -11.90 10.11
C ILE A 190 37.04 -12.85 11.16
N LYS A 191 37.50 -14.04 10.77
CA LYS A 191 38.10 -15.03 11.69
C LYS A 191 39.54 -14.69 12.10
N ASN A 192 40.25 -13.86 11.33
CA ASN A 192 41.59 -13.40 11.60
C ASN A 192 41.60 -12.02 12.25
#